data_1e5e75007a962a6139287b3258a66c3a
#
_entry.id   1e5e75007a962a6139287b3258a66c3a
#
_cell.length_a   1.000
_cell.length_b   1.000
_cell.length_c   1.000
_cell.angle_alpha   90.00
_cell.angle_beta   90.00
_cell.angle_gamma   90.00
#
_symmetry.space_group_name_H-M   'P 1'
#
loop_
_entity.id
_entity.type
_entity.pdbx_description
1 polymer ?
#
loop_
_entity_poly.entity_id
_entity_poly.type
_entity_poly.pdbx_seq_one_letter_code
_entity_poly.pdbx_strand_id
1 'polypeptide(L)'
;MTFLETNRLRLRNVSPKDAIQMVDYRNNERCSKYQRGQTKDYKDIVALIERNKDNALNIASPTMISVALRETDVMIGEIVVMPNDGTISLGYTFSYKVHRNGYAYEALSSLIEYLHKHYPQWDFICFTERENIPSMSLLKKLGYTNLGYLPSKNSQVF
;
A
#
# COMPACT_ATOMS: atom_id res chain seq x y z
N MET A 1 10.21 13.50 -0.79
CA MET A 1 11.33 12.63 -1.22
C MET A 1 10.79 11.46 -2.02
N THR A 2 11.41 11.17 -3.13
CA THR A 2 11.07 9.99 -3.95
C THR A 2 11.89 8.79 -3.47
N PHE A 3 11.22 7.67 -3.18
CA PHE A 3 11.91 6.45 -2.76
C PHE A 3 12.36 5.63 -3.96
N LEU A 4 11.48 5.46 -4.96
CA LEU A 4 11.80 4.77 -6.20
C LEU A 4 10.82 5.16 -7.30
N GLU A 5 11.22 4.92 -8.55
CA GLU A 5 10.37 5.17 -9.72
C GLU A 5 10.30 3.93 -10.59
N THR A 6 9.15 3.76 -11.24
CA THR A 6 8.93 2.72 -12.25
C THR A 6 8.66 3.40 -13.60
N ASN A 7 8.29 2.61 -14.59
CA ASN A 7 7.96 3.16 -15.91
C ASN A 7 6.86 4.23 -15.85
N ARG A 8 5.81 3.99 -15.07
CA ARG A 8 4.64 4.89 -15.02
C ARG A 8 4.44 5.57 -13.67
N LEU A 9 5.16 5.13 -12.62
CA LEU A 9 4.84 5.49 -11.24
C LEU A 9 6.03 6.09 -10.51
N ARG A 10 5.70 6.87 -9.48
CA ARG A 10 6.63 7.40 -8.52
C ARG A 10 6.14 7.02 -7.13
N LEU A 11 6.98 6.33 -6.37
CA LEU A 11 6.72 6.01 -4.98
C LEU A 11 7.49 7.00 -4.11
N ARG A 12 6.76 7.82 -3.37
CA ARG A 12 7.34 8.94 -2.61
C ARG A 12 6.65 9.13 -1.26
N ASN A 13 7.18 10.03 -0.46
CA ASN A 13 6.47 10.46 0.74
C ASN A 13 5.08 10.99 0.38
N VAL A 14 4.13 10.80 1.30
CA VAL A 14 2.85 11.52 1.21
C VAL A 14 3.11 13.03 1.33
N SER A 15 2.25 13.80 0.70
CA SER A 15 2.35 15.26 0.65
C SER A 15 0.98 15.87 0.92
N PRO A 16 0.91 17.10 1.46
CA PRO A 16 -0.38 17.75 1.71
C PRO A 16 -1.31 17.80 0.49
N LYS A 17 -0.76 17.89 -0.71
CA LYS A 17 -1.55 17.89 -1.96
C LYS A 17 -2.27 16.56 -2.20
N ASP A 18 -1.84 15.48 -1.57
CA ASP A 18 -2.43 14.16 -1.74
C ASP A 18 -3.76 14.01 -0.99
N ALA A 19 -4.07 14.90 -0.05
CA ALA A 19 -5.25 14.79 0.81
C ALA A 19 -6.55 14.68 0.00
N ILE A 20 -6.67 15.43 -1.08
CA ILE A 20 -7.87 15.42 -1.93
C ILE A 20 -8.10 14.03 -2.53
N GLN A 21 -7.07 13.41 -3.07
CA GLN A 21 -7.15 12.07 -3.65
C GLN A 21 -7.45 11.01 -2.58
N MET A 22 -6.81 11.10 -1.42
CA MET A 22 -7.03 10.15 -0.34
C MET A 22 -8.47 10.22 0.18
N VAL A 23 -9.03 11.41 0.35
CA VAL A 23 -10.43 11.58 0.75
C VAL A 23 -11.34 10.93 -0.28
N ASP A 24 -11.08 11.17 -1.55
CA ASP A 24 -11.90 10.64 -2.63
C ASP A 24 -11.93 9.11 -2.63
N TYR A 25 -10.77 8.45 -2.72
CA TYR A 25 -10.80 7.00 -2.84
C TYR A 25 -11.08 6.27 -1.52
N ARG A 26 -10.69 6.82 -0.37
CA ARG A 26 -11.00 6.18 0.93
C ARG A 26 -12.49 6.21 1.26
N ASN A 27 -13.24 7.17 0.71
CA ASN A 27 -14.69 7.26 0.87
C ASN A 27 -15.47 6.52 -0.22
N ASN A 28 -14.78 5.95 -1.21
CA ASN A 28 -15.42 5.16 -2.25
C ASN A 28 -15.54 3.70 -1.81
N GLU A 29 -16.72 3.12 -1.93
CA GLU A 29 -16.98 1.75 -1.48
C GLU A 29 -16.10 0.71 -2.15
N ARG A 30 -15.77 0.88 -3.43
CA ARG A 30 -14.89 -0.05 -4.15
C ARG A 30 -13.51 -0.10 -3.54
N CYS A 31 -13.04 1.00 -2.98
CA CYS A 31 -11.69 1.10 -2.40
C CYS A 31 -11.68 0.73 -0.92
N SER A 32 -12.77 0.99 -0.19
CA SER A 32 -12.83 0.83 1.25
C SER A 32 -13.47 -0.47 1.74
N LYS A 33 -14.10 -1.21 0.85
CA LYS A 33 -14.91 -2.39 1.19
C LYS A 33 -14.17 -3.40 2.10
N TYR A 34 -12.90 -3.62 1.87
CA TYR A 34 -12.11 -4.60 2.61
C TYR A 34 -11.04 -3.95 3.50
N GLN A 35 -11.06 -2.64 3.64
CA GLN A 35 -10.13 -1.91 4.49
C GLN A 35 -10.65 -1.81 5.91
N ARG A 36 -9.77 -1.97 6.88
CA ARG A 36 -10.12 -1.91 8.30
C ARG A 36 -9.42 -0.72 8.94
N GLY A 37 -10.21 0.07 9.68
CA GLY A 37 -9.66 1.16 10.49
C GLY A 37 -9.06 2.32 9.74
N GLN A 38 -9.35 2.48 8.45
CA GLN A 38 -8.88 3.64 7.69
C GLN A 38 -9.65 4.89 8.10
N THR A 39 -8.90 5.97 8.35
CA THR A 39 -9.50 7.27 8.55
C THR A 39 -10.01 7.82 7.21
N LYS A 40 -11.19 8.45 7.21
CA LYS A 40 -11.86 8.91 5.98
C LYS A 40 -12.17 10.41 6.00
N ASP A 41 -12.15 11.02 7.17
CA ASP A 41 -12.43 12.44 7.32
C ASP A 41 -11.24 13.27 6.82
N TYR A 42 -11.53 14.35 6.09
CA TYR A 42 -10.49 15.22 5.52
C TYR A 42 -9.50 15.71 6.57
N LYS A 43 -9.99 16.17 7.71
CA LYS A 43 -9.17 16.70 8.79
C LYS A 43 -8.20 15.63 9.32
N ASP A 44 -8.69 14.41 9.51
CA ASP A 44 -7.89 13.30 10.03
C ASP A 44 -6.89 12.82 8.99
N ILE A 45 -7.24 12.87 7.69
CA ILE A 45 -6.32 12.53 6.61
C ILE A 45 -5.20 13.57 6.52
N VAL A 46 -5.50 14.84 6.66
CA VAL A 46 -4.47 15.89 6.69
C VAL A 46 -3.50 15.65 7.86
N ALA A 47 -4.02 15.31 9.04
CA ALA A 47 -3.20 15.00 10.20
C ALA A 47 -2.32 13.76 9.97
N LEU A 48 -2.87 12.74 9.32
CA LEU A 48 -2.14 11.53 8.96
C LEU A 48 -0.97 11.85 8.02
N ILE A 49 -1.21 12.67 7.02
CA ILE A 49 -0.18 13.10 6.07
C ILE A 49 0.92 13.89 6.79
N GLU A 50 0.55 14.83 7.66
CA GLU A 50 1.51 15.62 8.41
C GLU A 50 2.44 14.75 9.26
N ARG A 51 1.91 13.67 9.86
CA ARG A 51 2.73 12.75 10.65
C ARG A 51 3.68 11.90 9.82
N ASN A 52 3.40 11.72 8.53
CA ASN A 52 4.12 10.76 7.69
C ASN A 52 4.92 11.38 6.54
N LYS A 53 4.78 12.67 6.28
CA LYS A 53 5.37 13.30 5.09
C LYS A 53 6.90 13.32 5.05
N ASP A 54 7.55 13.16 6.18
CA ASP A 54 9.01 13.21 6.29
C ASP A 54 9.65 11.86 6.66
N ASN A 55 8.86 10.80 6.72
CA ASN A 55 9.36 9.48 7.10
C ASN A 55 10.28 8.88 6.02
N ALA A 56 11.39 8.29 6.47
CA ALA A 56 12.27 7.53 5.58
C ALA A 56 11.71 6.13 5.37
N LEU A 57 11.98 5.56 4.19
CA LEU A 57 11.62 4.17 3.91
C LEU A 57 12.66 3.24 4.54
N ASN A 58 12.28 2.57 5.63
CA ASN A 58 13.14 1.62 6.32
C ASN A 58 12.29 0.59 7.09
N ILE A 59 12.95 -0.29 7.84
CA ILE A 59 12.29 -1.33 8.62
C ILE A 59 12.23 -1.02 10.11
N ALA A 60 12.55 0.19 10.53
CA ALA A 60 12.52 0.57 11.95
C ALA A 60 11.10 0.91 12.42
N SER A 61 10.26 1.43 11.52
CA SER A 61 8.89 1.82 11.84
C SER A 61 8.03 1.79 10.57
N PRO A 62 6.70 1.79 10.70
CA PRO A 62 5.83 1.85 9.54
C PRO A 62 6.09 3.08 8.67
N THR A 63 6.02 2.91 7.36
CA THR A 63 6.19 3.99 6.38
C THR A 63 4.98 4.03 5.46
N MET A 64 4.37 5.21 5.32
CA MET A 64 3.30 5.45 4.36
C MET A 64 3.88 6.01 3.07
N ILE A 65 3.57 5.36 1.97
CA ILE A 65 4.07 5.72 0.64
C ILE A 65 2.91 6.20 -0.21
N SER A 66 3.08 7.35 -0.86
CA SER A 66 2.19 7.80 -1.91
C SER A 66 2.64 7.17 -3.22
N VAL A 67 1.72 6.52 -3.92
CA VAL A 67 1.94 6.05 -5.28
C VAL A 67 1.34 7.08 -6.21
N ALA A 68 2.19 7.75 -6.97
CA ALA A 68 1.78 8.82 -7.88
C ALA A 68 2.12 8.46 -9.32
N LEU A 69 1.36 9.03 -10.26
CA LEU A 69 1.71 8.95 -11.66
C LEU A 69 3.00 9.75 -11.89
N ARG A 70 3.97 9.13 -12.52
CA ARG A 70 5.27 9.75 -12.76
C ARG A 70 5.16 11.05 -13.58
N GLU A 71 4.25 11.05 -14.55
CA GLU A 71 4.06 12.17 -15.47
C GLU A 71 3.48 13.42 -14.81
N THR A 72 2.50 13.25 -13.92
CA THR A 72 1.75 14.35 -13.31
C THR A 72 2.03 14.55 -11.83
N ASP A 73 2.64 13.58 -11.18
CA ASP A 73 2.82 13.50 -9.73
C ASP A 73 1.51 13.49 -8.94
N VAL A 74 0.42 13.09 -9.59
CA VAL A 74 -0.89 12.94 -8.94
C VAL A 74 -0.99 11.58 -8.27
N MET A 75 -1.33 11.57 -6.99
CA MET A 75 -1.50 10.36 -6.21
C MET A 75 -2.65 9.50 -6.76
N ILE A 76 -2.39 8.22 -6.96
CA ILE A 76 -3.38 7.24 -7.39
C ILE A 76 -3.61 6.13 -6.35
N GLY A 77 -2.82 6.12 -5.30
CA GLY A 77 -2.95 5.12 -4.25
C GLY A 77 -1.92 5.29 -3.16
N GLU A 78 -1.99 4.39 -2.19
CA GLU A 78 -1.07 4.38 -1.05
C GLU A 78 -0.62 2.97 -0.74
N ILE A 79 0.58 2.86 -0.21
CA ILE A 79 1.12 1.61 0.34
C ILE A 79 1.67 1.93 1.72
N VAL A 80 1.35 1.08 2.70
CA VAL A 80 1.95 1.18 4.03
C VAL A 80 2.86 -0.02 4.22
N VAL A 81 4.12 0.23 4.51
CA VAL A 81 5.11 -0.78 4.83
C VAL A 81 5.10 -0.97 6.33
N MET A 82 4.77 -2.17 6.80
CA MET A 82 4.63 -2.48 8.22
C MET A 82 5.62 -3.57 8.62
N PRO A 83 6.80 -3.19 9.15
CA PRO A 83 7.76 -4.16 9.63
C PRO A 83 7.32 -4.71 10.99
N ASN A 84 7.54 -6.01 11.21
CA ASN A 84 7.22 -6.67 12.47
C ASN A 84 8.07 -7.91 12.65
N ASP A 85 9.12 -7.79 13.46
CA ASP A 85 9.95 -8.91 13.93
C ASP A 85 10.31 -9.93 12.85
N GLY A 86 11.05 -9.48 11.86
CA GLY A 86 11.54 -10.34 10.77
C GLY A 86 10.59 -10.48 9.59
N THR A 87 9.40 -9.89 9.66
CA THR A 87 8.45 -9.89 8.55
C THR A 87 8.11 -8.48 8.11
N ILE A 88 7.75 -8.34 6.84
CA ILE A 88 7.26 -7.09 6.26
C ILE A 88 5.86 -7.36 5.72
N SER A 89 4.88 -6.61 6.23
CA SER A 89 3.52 -6.61 5.70
C SER A 89 3.31 -5.36 4.87
N LEU A 90 2.54 -5.48 3.79
CA LEU A 90 2.18 -4.35 2.94
C LEU A 90 0.67 -4.18 2.95
N GLY A 91 0.22 -3.01 3.40
CA GLY A 91 -1.16 -2.58 3.22
C GLY A 91 -1.22 -1.67 2.00
N TYR A 92 -2.30 -1.71 1.23
CA TYR A 92 -2.40 -0.88 0.04
C TYR A 92 -3.85 -0.58 -0.32
N THR A 93 -4.05 0.59 -0.90
CA THR A 93 -5.34 1.02 -1.45
C THR A 93 -5.06 1.83 -2.70
N PHE A 94 -5.71 1.49 -3.81
CA PHE A 94 -5.59 2.23 -5.06
C PHE A 94 -6.94 2.83 -5.44
N SER A 95 -6.91 4.03 -6.01
CA SER A 95 -8.10 4.74 -6.44
C SER A 95 -8.90 3.91 -7.44
N TYR A 96 -10.22 3.92 -7.29
CA TYR A 96 -11.13 3.27 -8.24
C TYR A 96 -10.95 3.79 -9.67
N LYS A 97 -10.45 5.02 -9.82
CA LYS A 97 -10.22 5.65 -11.13
C LYS A 97 -9.15 4.96 -11.96
N VAL A 98 -8.28 4.18 -11.31
CA VAL A 98 -7.15 3.53 -11.98
C VAL A 98 -7.16 2.01 -11.86
N HIS A 99 -8.25 1.42 -11.36
CA HIS A 99 -8.35 -0.02 -11.25
C HIS A 99 -8.24 -0.70 -12.61
N ARG A 100 -7.69 -1.91 -12.64
CA ARG A 100 -7.51 -2.76 -13.85
C ARG A 100 -6.51 -2.23 -14.86
N ASN A 101 -5.63 -1.30 -14.46
CA ASN A 101 -4.58 -0.77 -15.34
C ASN A 101 -3.19 -1.34 -15.00
N GLY A 102 -3.11 -2.27 -14.06
CA GLY A 102 -1.85 -2.88 -13.65
C GLY A 102 -0.97 -2.02 -12.75
N TYR A 103 -1.46 -0.90 -12.28
CA TYR A 103 -0.67 0.00 -11.43
C TYR A 103 -0.33 -0.61 -10.07
N ALA A 104 -1.27 -1.32 -9.45
CA ALA A 104 -1.02 -1.97 -8.16
C ALA A 104 0.10 -3.00 -8.28
N TYR A 105 0.06 -3.83 -9.31
CA TYR A 105 1.12 -4.80 -9.57
C TYR A 105 2.47 -4.13 -9.82
N GLU A 106 2.47 -3.09 -10.64
CA GLU A 106 3.71 -2.35 -10.95
C GLU A 106 4.32 -1.74 -9.69
N ALA A 107 3.51 -1.08 -8.86
CA ALA A 107 3.98 -0.45 -7.63
C ALA A 107 4.48 -1.48 -6.62
N LEU A 108 3.68 -2.50 -6.35
CA LEU A 108 4.01 -3.50 -5.33
C LEU A 108 5.20 -4.36 -5.75
N SER A 109 5.27 -4.78 -7.01
CA SER A 109 6.40 -5.60 -7.47
C SER A 109 7.73 -4.85 -7.36
N SER A 110 7.75 -3.56 -7.72
CA SER A 110 8.96 -2.75 -7.61
C SER A 110 9.36 -2.50 -6.15
N LEU A 111 8.38 -2.27 -5.29
CA LEU A 111 8.63 -2.05 -3.87
C LEU A 111 9.15 -3.33 -3.19
N ILE A 112 8.54 -4.47 -3.47
CA ILE A 112 8.98 -5.77 -2.94
C ILE A 112 10.41 -6.06 -3.38
N GLU A 113 10.72 -5.83 -4.65
CA GLU A 113 12.07 -6.02 -5.16
C GLU A 113 13.08 -5.12 -4.43
N TYR A 114 12.74 -3.85 -4.25
CA TYR A 114 13.56 -2.89 -3.51
C TYR A 114 13.80 -3.35 -2.08
N LEU A 115 12.73 -3.70 -1.36
CA LEU A 115 12.82 -4.11 0.04
C LEU A 115 13.58 -5.42 0.20
N HIS A 116 13.36 -6.38 -0.69
CA HIS A 116 14.08 -7.67 -0.65
C HIS A 116 15.57 -7.49 -0.90
N LYS A 117 15.92 -6.58 -1.78
CA LYS A 117 17.32 -6.26 -2.07
C LYS A 117 18.03 -5.63 -0.87
N HIS A 118 17.35 -4.74 -0.15
CA HIS A 118 17.92 -4.05 1.00
C HIS A 118 17.82 -4.84 2.30
N TYR A 119 16.83 -5.71 2.43
CA TYR A 119 16.56 -6.49 3.64
C TYR A 119 16.30 -7.96 3.26
N PRO A 120 17.32 -8.67 2.72
CA PRO A 120 17.13 -10.00 2.13
C PRO A 120 16.73 -11.09 3.13
N GLN A 121 16.89 -10.84 4.43
CA GLN A 121 16.56 -11.82 5.47
C GLN A 121 15.16 -11.65 6.03
N TRP A 122 14.39 -10.65 5.56
CA TRP A 122 13.04 -10.41 6.00
C TRP A 122 12.06 -11.11 5.06
N ASP A 123 11.04 -11.75 5.64
CA ASP A 123 9.99 -12.41 4.88
C ASP A 123 8.82 -11.46 4.64
N PHE A 124 8.15 -11.63 3.51
CA PHE A 124 6.96 -10.86 3.19
C PHE A 124 5.71 -11.65 3.55
N ILE A 125 4.78 -11.02 4.28
CA ILE A 125 3.53 -11.62 4.68
C ILE A 125 2.40 -10.61 4.48
N CYS A 126 1.24 -11.06 4.00
CA CYS A 126 0.07 -10.21 3.83
C CYS A 126 -1.17 -10.87 4.42
N PHE A 127 -2.04 -10.04 4.97
CA PHE A 127 -3.34 -10.44 5.48
C PHE A 127 -4.43 -9.79 4.63
N THR A 128 -5.43 -10.54 4.23
CA THR A 128 -6.54 -10.01 3.43
C THR A 128 -7.85 -10.65 3.81
N GLU A 129 -8.96 -9.95 3.57
CA GLU A 129 -10.29 -10.51 3.71
C GLU A 129 -10.46 -11.69 2.73
N ARG A 130 -11.14 -12.75 3.17
CA ARG A 130 -11.41 -13.93 2.33
C ARG A 130 -12.16 -13.58 1.05
N GLU A 131 -13.05 -12.63 1.14
CA GLU A 131 -13.92 -12.20 0.04
C GLU A 131 -13.22 -11.25 -0.93
N ASN A 132 -12.03 -10.78 -0.59
CA ASN A 132 -11.27 -9.84 -1.42
C ASN A 132 -10.51 -10.59 -2.52
N ILE A 133 -11.26 -11.09 -3.49
CA ILE A 133 -10.70 -11.87 -4.59
C ILE A 133 -9.67 -11.09 -5.42
N PRO A 134 -9.90 -9.80 -5.77
CA PRO A 134 -8.89 -9.04 -6.51
C PRO A 134 -7.55 -8.95 -5.78
N SER A 135 -7.55 -8.74 -4.46
CA SER A 135 -6.33 -8.68 -3.66
C SER A 135 -5.62 -10.03 -3.63
N MET A 136 -6.37 -11.11 -3.41
CA MET A 136 -5.78 -12.46 -3.39
C MET A 136 -5.16 -12.82 -4.74
N SER A 137 -5.80 -12.46 -5.84
CA SER A 137 -5.26 -12.67 -7.19
C SER A 137 -3.99 -11.88 -7.41
N LEU A 138 -3.95 -10.63 -6.95
CA LEU A 138 -2.77 -9.77 -7.03
C LEU A 138 -1.61 -10.35 -6.23
N LEU A 139 -1.86 -10.81 -4.99
CA LEU A 139 -0.82 -11.41 -4.16
C LEU A 139 -0.23 -12.66 -4.80
N LYS A 140 -1.05 -13.51 -5.39
CA LYS A 140 -0.57 -14.70 -6.12
C LYS A 140 0.30 -14.30 -7.30
N LYS A 141 -0.10 -13.28 -8.06
CA LYS A 141 0.67 -12.77 -9.19
C LYS A 141 2.02 -12.21 -8.77
N LEU A 142 2.08 -11.63 -7.56
CA LEU A 142 3.32 -11.11 -6.98
C LEU A 142 4.23 -12.21 -6.43
N GLY A 143 3.78 -13.45 -6.39
CA GLY A 143 4.57 -14.59 -5.91
C GLY A 143 4.27 -15.03 -4.48
N TYR A 144 3.29 -14.44 -3.83
CA TYR A 144 2.87 -14.88 -2.49
C TYR A 144 2.19 -16.24 -2.55
N THR A 145 2.42 -17.04 -1.51
CA THR A 145 1.77 -18.35 -1.34
C THR A 145 0.61 -18.21 -0.36
N ASN A 146 -0.55 -18.76 -0.72
CA ASN A 146 -1.69 -18.79 0.18
C ASN A 146 -1.44 -19.79 1.31
N LEU A 147 -1.36 -19.30 2.55
CA LEU A 147 -1.08 -20.11 3.72
C LEU A 147 -2.35 -20.54 4.48
N GLY A 148 -3.53 -20.12 4.03
CA GLY A 148 -4.80 -20.47 4.63
C GLY A 148 -5.42 -19.35 5.46
N TYR A 149 -6.52 -19.67 6.14
CA TYR A 149 -7.27 -18.71 6.93
C TYR A 149 -6.80 -18.73 8.39
N LEU A 150 -6.57 -17.55 8.95
CA LEU A 150 -6.16 -17.39 10.35
C LEU A 150 -7.31 -16.79 11.17
N PRO A 151 -8.03 -17.58 11.98
CA PRO A 151 -9.18 -17.08 12.75
C PRO A 151 -8.84 -15.93 13.71
N SER A 152 -7.67 -15.96 14.35
CA SER A 152 -7.26 -14.92 15.30
C SER A 152 -7.12 -13.54 14.64
N LYS A 153 -6.88 -13.50 13.34
CA LYS A 153 -6.79 -12.27 12.54
C LYS A 153 -8.02 -12.04 11.66
N ASN A 154 -8.93 -13.03 11.64
CA ASN A 154 -10.08 -13.02 10.73
C ASN A 154 -9.65 -12.68 9.30
N SER A 155 -8.58 -13.32 8.82
CA SER A 155 -7.95 -12.99 7.55
C SER A 155 -7.36 -14.22 6.87
N GLN A 156 -7.30 -14.17 5.53
CA GLN A 156 -6.52 -15.08 4.73
C GLN A 156 -5.07 -14.62 4.78
N VAL A 157 -4.14 -15.55 4.92
CA VAL A 157 -2.70 -15.26 5.08
C VAL A 157 -1.95 -15.68 3.82
N PHE A 158 -1.08 -14.80 3.38
CA PHE A 158 -0.22 -15.04 2.22
C PHE A 158 1.25 -14.82 2.57
#